data_0f2488809d63653f905a18cee2f1fad2
#
_entry.id   0f2488809d63653f905a18cee2f1fad2
#
_cell.length_a   1.000
_cell.length_b   1.000
_cell.length_c   1.000
_cell.angle_alpha   90.00
_cell.angle_beta   90.00
_cell.angle_gamma   90.00
#
_symmetry.space_group_name_H-M   'P 1'
#
loop_
_entity.id
_entity.type
_entity.pdbx_description
1 polymer ?
#
loop_
_entity_poly.entity_id
_entity_poly.type
_entity_poly.pdbx_seq_one_letter_code
_entity_poly.pdbx_strand_id
1 'polypeptide(L)'
;MPIKKGSSAIILITALFFLWGFALNLNPILIPHLKKACQLSDTQSAFIDSASYIAYFLLAVPAGLFMKKHGYKGGIILGLLLFALGTFLFYPASVTRSFVFFLAALFVIASGLAFLETAANPYITVLGDPSTSTQRLNFAQSFNGLAASIAPLIGGTFILSGKTLTAQEQQSMSPGQLNDYLNHEAAAVQIPYLIIGLVVLSVAFLLYKTHLPEIVETDNSLEIEGSILKEKNLMFGVLAQFFYVGAQVCISSFFIRFSERVAGLEEKSAAFFLFIALMGFMIGRFVGTALIRFIPAPKLLAMYSIINMGLLLIAVFTHGKIPVYALMGVEFFMSIMFPTIFSLGIRGLGSKTKEGSSLIIMSIVGGAVFPVIMGRVSDLSSIQTAYLVPACCFIVVLLFALKNIDVEKLKLSISH
;
A
#
# COMPACT_ATOMS: atom_id res chain seq x y z
N MET A 1 -3.22 -10.00 -37.20
CA MET A 1 -4.36 -10.56 -36.47
C MET A 1 -5.14 -9.41 -35.86
N PRO A 2 -6.44 -9.24 -36.08
CA PRO A 2 -7.20 -8.16 -35.44
C PRO A 2 -7.26 -8.48 -33.95
N ILE A 3 -6.73 -7.57 -33.13
CA ILE A 3 -6.85 -7.59 -31.68
C ILE A 3 -8.36 -7.59 -31.38
N LYS A 4 -8.90 -8.68 -30.81
CA LYS A 4 -10.31 -8.76 -30.42
C LYS A 4 -10.63 -7.54 -29.54
N LYS A 5 -11.75 -6.85 -29.83
CA LYS A 5 -12.18 -5.60 -29.16
C LYS A 5 -12.12 -5.60 -27.60
N GLY A 6 -12.06 -6.78 -26.97
CA GLY A 6 -11.87 -6.93 -25.52
C GLY A 6 -10.41 -6.91 -25.03
N SER A 7 -9.43 -7.23 -25.89
CA SER A 7 -8.02 -7.34 -25.47
C SER A 7 -7.40 -5.98 -25.12
N SER A 8 -7.74 -4.93 -25.86
CA SER A 8 -7.23 -3.55 -25.59
C SER A 8 -7.74 -3.01 -24.25
N ALA A 9 -9.00 -3.29 -23.90
CA ALA A 9 -9.58 -2.90 -22.61
C ALA A 9 -8.87 -3.58 -21.46
N ILE A 10 -8.61 -4.90 -21.55
CA ILE A 10 -7.90 -5.66 -20.53
C ILE A 10 -6.48 -5.12 -20.34
N ILE A 11 -5.75 -4.83 -21.43
CA ILE A 11 -4.39 -4.28 -21.36
C ILE A 11 -4.40 -2.91 -20.66
N LEU A 12 -5.31 -2.01 -21.06
CA LEU A 12 -5.41 -0.67 -20.46
C LEU A 12 -5.79 -0.74 -18.98
N ILE A 13 -6.75 -1.58 -18.62
CA ILE A 13 -7.13 -1.77 -17.21
C ILE A 13 -5.97 -2.38 -16.42
N THR A 14 -5.25 -3.36 -16.98
CA THR A 14 -4.06 -3.94 -16.33
C THR A 14 -2.97 -2.89 -16.12
N ALA A 15 -2.78 -1.97 -17.05
CA ALA A 15 -1.84 -0.85 -16.90
C ALA A 15 -2.21 0.08 -15.72
N LEU A 16 -3.50 0.22 -15.38
CA LEU A 16 -3.91 0.98 -14.19
C LEU A 16 -3.38 0.36 -12.91
N PHE A 17 -3.39 -0.98 -12.79
CA PHE A 17 -2.85 -1.68 -11.63
C PHE A 17 -1.36 -1.41 -11.45
N PHE A 18 -0.61 -1.32 -12.55
CA PHE A 18 0.79 -0.93 -12.50
C PHE A 18 0.95 0.53 -12.05
N LEU A 19 0.21 1.46 -12.65
CA LEU A 19 0.31 2.89 -12.35
C LEU A 19 -0.01 3.20 -10.88
N TRP A 20 -1.10 2.68 -10.34
CA TRP A 20 -1.44 2.95 -8.94
C TRP A 20 -0.48 2.23 -7.98
N GLY A 21 -0.08 0.99 -8.31
CA GLY A 21 0.92 0.27 -7.52
C GLY A 21 2.25 1.02 -7.48
N PHE A 22 2.69 1.58 -8.60
CA PHE A 22 3.89 2.40 -8.67
C PHE A 22 3.78 3.65 -7.79
N ALA A 23 2.67 4.40 -7.90
CA ALA A 23 2.48 5.64 -7.14
C ALA A 23 2.47 5.42 -5.62
N LEU A 24 1.73 4.41 -5.14
CA LEU A 24 1.68 4.09 -3.71
C LEU A 24 3.04 3.66 -3.16
N ASN A 25 3.78 2.88 -3.93
CA ASN A 25 5.07 2.34 -3.50
C ASN A 25 6.25 3.30 -3.74
N LEU A 26 6.00 4.53 -4.20
CA LEU A 26 6.97 5.64 -4.11
C LEU A 26 7.02 6.28 -2.71
N ASN A 27 5.99 6.12 -1.87
CA ASN A 27 5.97 6.73 -0.53
C ASN A 27 7.22 6.39 0.32
N PRO A 28 7.70 5.13 0.38
CA PRO A 28 8.92 4.79 1.12
C PRO A 28 10.16 5.55 0.67
N ILE A 29 10.22 5.99 -0.58
CA ILE A 29 11.28 6.84 -1.13
C ILE A 29 11.00 8.32 -0.86
N LEU A 30 9.75 8.73 -1.00
CA LEU A 30 9.32 10.12 -0.82
C LEU A 30 9.44 10.59 0.63
N ILE A 31 9.17 9.71 1.61
CA ILE A 31 9.20 10.03 3.03
C ILE A 31 10.58 10.51 3.48
N PRO A 32 11.68 9.75 3.33
CA PRO A 32 13.02 10.21 3.70
C PRO A 32 13.43 11.45 2.91
N HIS A 33 13.05 11.54 1.63
CA HIS A 33 13.34 12.68 0.79
C HIS A 33 12.67 13.98 1.31
N LEU A 34 11.34 13.98 1.53
CA LEU A 34 10.63 15.16 2.06
C LEU A 34 11.04 15.47 3.50
N LYS A 35 11.35 14.44 4.31
CA LYS A 35 11.89 14.64 5.65
C LYS A 35 13.15 15.49 5.60
N LYS A 36 14.06 15.21 4.67
CA LYS A 36 15.29 15.97 4.45
C LYS A 36 15.00 17.37 3.90
N ALA A 37 14.28 17.47 2.78
CA ALA A 37 14.00 18.72 2.09
C ALA A 37 13.22 19.74 2.93
N CYS A 38 12.27 19.28 3.75
CA CYS A 38 11.44 20.11 4.62
C CYS A 38 11.87 20.09 6.10
N GLN A 39 12.97 19.42 6.45
CA GLN A 39 13.50 19.30 7.82
C GLN A 39 12.45 18.78 8.83
N LEU A 40 11.77 17.68 8.52
CA LEU A 40 10.68 17.13 9.31
C LEU A 40 11.17 16.17 10.41
N SER A 41 10.41 16.09 11.52
CA SER A 41 10.55 15.00 12.48
C SER A 41 10.05 13.67 11.90
N ASP A 42 10.32 12.54 12.58
CA ASP A 42 9.79 11.24 12.18
C ASP A 42 8.25 11.21 12.25
N THR A 43 7.68 11.82 13.28
CA THR A 43 6.22 11.99 13.41
C THR A 43 5.64 12.79 12.26
N GLN A 44 6.24 13.93 11.92
CA GLN A 44 5.78 14.75 10.80
C GLN A 44 5.88 14.00 9.47
N SER A 45 6.98 13.29 9.21
CA SER A 45 7.16 12.54 7.98
C SER A 45 6.15 11.39 7.81
N ALA A 46 5.64 10.83 8.92
CA ALA A 46 4.61 9.78 8.90
C ALA A 46 3.25 10.30 8.40
N PHE A 47 2.97 11.61 8.46
CA PHE A 47 1.76 12.20 7.86
C PHE A 47 1.70 12.06 6.33
N ILE A 48 2.82 11.74 5.67
CA ILE A 48 2.86 11.44 4.23
C ILE A 48 2.02 10.18 3.93
N ASP A 49 2.23 9.11 4.70
CA ASP A 49 1.40 7.91 4.62
C ASP A 49 -0.04 8.19 5.04
N SER A 50 -0.21 8.92 6.16
CA SER A 50 -1.53 9.26 6.67
C SER A 50 -2.39 10.02 5.65
N ALA A 51 -1.82 10.98 4.92
CA ALA A 51 -2.51 11.73 3.88
C ALA A 51 -3.04 10.80 2.77
N SER A 52 -2.22 9.81 2.37
CA SER A 52 -2.61 8.83 1.36
C SER A 52 -3.74 7.92 1.85
N TYR A 53 -3.60 7.31 3.03
CA TYR A 53 -4.57 6.31 3.52
C TYR A 53 -5.87 6.94 4.04
N ILE A 54 -5.84 8.16 4.55
CA ILE A 54 -7.06 8.92 4.91
C ILE A 54 -7.88 9.24 3.66
N ALA A 55 -7.23 9.59 2.54
CA ALA A 55 -7.94 9.81 1.28
C ALA A 55 -8.69 8.55 0.83
N TYR A 56 -8.07 7.36 0.93
CA TYR A 56 -8.75 6.09 0.65
C TYR A 56 -9.99 5.90 1.52
N PHE A 57 -9.85 6.11 2.83
CA PHE A 57 -10.97 5.97 3.76
C PHE A 57 -12.13 6.91 3.43
N LEU A 58 -11.84 8.18 3.16
CA LEU A 58 -12.85 9.21 2.90
C LEU A 58 -13.48 9.07 1.52
N LEU A 59 -12.70 8.66 0.49
CA LEU A 59 -13.15 8.71 -0.90
C LEU A 59 -13.67 7.36 -1.44
N ALA A 60 -13.49 6.24 -0.73
CA ALA A 60 -14.00 4.94 -1.18
C ALA A 60 -15.53 4.91 -1.35
N VAL A 61 -16.28 5.47 -0.38
CA VAL A 61 -17.76 5.56 -0.46
C VAL A 61 -18.20 6.57 -1.53
N PRO A 62 -17.69 7.82 -1.56
CA PRO A 62 -17.96 8.77 -2.65
C PRO A 62 -17.65 8.19 -4.04
N ALA A 63 -16.56 7.44 -4.20
CA ALA A 63 -16.22 6.79 -5.47
C ALA A 63 -17.29 5.78 -5.89
N GLY A 64 -17.77 4.94 -4.97
CA GLY A 64 -18.86 3.99 -5.22
C GLY A 64 -20.16 4.69 -5.65
N LEU A 65 -20.53 5.76 -4.95
CA LEU A 65 -21.72 6.56 -5.28
C LEU A 65 -21.59 7.25 -6.65
N PHE A 66 -20.42 7.79 -6.96
CA PHE A 66 -20.13 8.40 -8.26
C PHE A 66 -20.29 7.37 -9.39
N MET A 67 -19.75 6.15 -9.20
CA MET A 67 -19.84 5.09 -10.20
C MET A 67 -21.26 4.58 -10.43
N LYS A 68 -22.13 4.57 -9.40
CA LYS A 68 -23.55 4.25 -9.58
C LYS A 68 -24.22 5.20 -10.58
N LYS A 69 -23.80 6.47 -10.60
CA LYS A 69 -24.37 7.51 -11.48
C LYS A 69 -23.69 7.61 -12.84
N HIS A 70 -22.36 7.41 -12.92
CA HIS A 70 -21.56 7.71 -14.11
C HIS A 70 -20.86 6.47 -14.70
N GLY A 71 -21.15 5.27 -14.17
CA GLY A 71 -20.54 4.01 -14.57
C GLY A 71 -19.07 3.87 -14.15
N TYR A 72 -18.53 2.67 -14.33
CA TYR A 72 -17.14 2.37 -14.00
C TYR A 72 -16.14 3.21 -14.82
N LYS A 73 -16.39 3.40 -16.11
CA LYS A 73 -15.53 4.21 -16.98
C LYS A 73 -15.41 5.66 -16.47
N GLY A 74 -16.52 6.26 -16.05
CA GLY A 74 -16.52 7.59 -15.46
C GLY A 74 -15.68 7.67 -14.19
N GLY A 75 -15.81 6.68 -13.31
CA GLY A 75 -15.00 6.57 -12.09
C GLY A 75 -13.51 6.43 -12.37
N ILE A 76 -13.13 5.58 -13.32
CA ILE A 76 -11.73 5.40 -13.74
C ILE A 76 -11.14 6.70 -14.31
N ILE A 77 -11.86 7.39 -15.21
CA ILE A 77 -11.38 8.64 -15.80
C ILE A 77 -11.22 9.72 -14.74
N LEU A 78 -12.21 9.91 -13.86
CA LEU A 78 -12.09 10.88 -12.76
C LEU A 78 -10.92 10.55 -11.85
N GLY A 79 -10.72 9.26 -11.51
CA GLY A 79 -9.59 8.81 -10.73
C GLY A 79 -8.25 9.16 -11.37
N LEU A 80 -8.09 8.92 -12.68
CA LEU A 80 -6.87 9.28 -13.42
C LEU A 80 -6.65 10.80 -13.48
N LEU A 81 -7.71 11.60 -13.65
CA LEU A 81 -7.60 13.06 -13.67
C LEU A 81 -7.17 13.61 -12.31
N LEU A 82 -7.74 13.09 -11.21
CA LEU A 82 -7.31 13.45 -9.86
C LEU A 82 -5.86 13.02 -9.59
N PHE A 83 -5.49 11.82 -10.02
CA PHE A 83 -4.12 11.32 -9.89
C PHE A 83 -3.14 12.26 -10.64
N ALA A 84 -3.40 12.58 -11.91
CA ALA A 84 -2.57 13.50 -12.69
C ALA A 84 -2.50 14.90 -12.05
N LEU A 85 -3.65 15.45 -11.62
CA LEU A 85 -3.69 16.74 -10.93
C LEU A 85 -2.79 16.74 -9.69
N GLY A 86 -2.90 15.71 -8.85
CA GLY A 86 -2.08 15.59 -7.65
C GLY A 86 -0.59 15.50 -7.96
N THR A 87 -0.18 14.79 -9.02
CA THR A 87 1.24 14.74 -9.45
C THR A 87 1.74 16.10 -9.93
N PHE A 88 0.94 16.88 -10.65
CA PHE A 88 1.32 18.25 -11.08
C PHE A 88 1.42 19.23 -9.91
N LEU A 89 0.66 19.03 -8.83
CA LEU A 89 0.75 19.85 -7.62
C LEU A 89 2.09 19.68 -6.89
N PHE A 90 2.86 18.62 -7.18
CA PHE A 90 4.22 18.47 -6.65
C PHE A 90 5.17 19.57 -7.11
N TYR A 91 4.97 20.11 -8.32
CA TYR A 91 5.80 21.20 -8.83
C TYR A 91 5.68 22.47 -7.96
N PRO A 92 4.51 23.10 -7.78
CA PRO A 92 4.41 24.26 -6.90
C PRO A 92 4.67 23.94 -5.44
N ALA A 93 4.38 22.71 -4.96
CA ALA A 93 4.73 22.27 -3.60
C ALA A 93 6.25 22.29 -3.37
N SER A 94 7.03 21.84 -4.34
CA SER A 94 8.50 21.83 -4.27
C SER A 94 9.09 23.26 -4.37
N VAL A 95 8.55 24.11 -5.23
CA VAL A 95 8.99 25.52 -5.37
C VAL A 95 8.79 26.29 -4.06
N THR A 96 7.64 26.10 -3.40
CA THR A 96 7.34 26.70 -2.11
C THR A 96 7.97 25.97 -0.92
N ARG A 97 8.50 24.77 -1.15
CA ARG A 97 9.02 23.84 -0.14
C ARG A 97 8.05 23.69 1.06
N SER A 98 6.75 23.67 0.74
CA SER A 98 5.69 23.60 1.74
C SER A 98 5.27 22.14 1.98
N PHE A 99 5.54 21.65 3.20
CA PHE A 99 5.14 20.30 3.60
C PHE A 99 3.62 20.10 3.52
N VAL A 100 2.84 21.09 3.97
CA VAL A 100 1.37 21.04 3.92
C VAL A 100 0.89 20.92 2.46
N PHE A 101 1.56 21.61 1.55
CA PHE A 101 1.21 21.54 0.13
C PHE A 101 1.56 20.15 -0.46
N PHE A 102 2.68 19.55 -0.06
CA PHE A 102 3.00 18.16 -0.44
C PHE A 102 1.95 17.18 0.08
N LEU A 103 1.49 17.33 1.34
CA LEU A 103 0.41 16.50 1.88
C LEU A 103 -0.89 16.66 1.11
N ALA A 104 -1.26 17.89 0.72
CA ALA A 104 -2.44 18.15 -0.09
C ALA A 104 -2.31 17.50 -1.48
N ALA A 105 -1.15 17.60 -2.12
CA ALA A 105 -0.88 16.96 -3.40
C ALA A 105 -0.99 15.43 -3.31
N LEU A 106 -0.43 14.81 -2.27
CA LEU A 106 -0.54 13.39 -2.00
C LEU A 106 -1.98 12.96 -1.72
N PHE A 107 -2.73 13.75 -0.97
CA PHE A 107 -4.15 13.48 -0.72
C PHE A 107 -4.95 13.47 -2.03
N VAL A 108 -4.66 14.40 -2.95
CA VAL A 108 -5.30 14.44 -4.28
C VAL A 108 -4.91 13.23 -5.12
N ILE A 109 -3.62 12.83 -5.14
CA ILE A 109 -3.16 11.59 -5.79
C ILE A 109 -3.95 10.41 -5.23
N ALA A 110 -3.94 10.22 -3.92
CA ALA A 110 -4.56 9.09 -3.26
C ALA A 110 -6.09 9.07 -3.43
N SER A 111 -6.73 10.24 -3.52
CA SER A 111 -8.14 10.36 -3.90
C SER A 111 -8.39 9.75 -5.29
N GLY A 112 -7.53 10.07 -6.26
CA GLY A 112 -7.59 9.46 -7.59
C GLY A 112 -7.38 7.95 -7.55
N LEU A 113 -6.41 7.48 -6.75
CA LEU A 113 -6.12 6.06 -6.59
C LEU A 113 -7.30 5.31 -5.94
N ALA A 114 -7.98 5.91 -4.95
CA ALA A 114 -9.16 5.33 -4.33
C ALA A 114 -10.30 5.11 -5.35
N PHE A 115 -10.53 6.07 -6.25
CA PHE A 115 -11.46 5.90 -7.37
C PHE A 115 -11.04 4.78 -8.31
N LEU A 116 -9.75 4.72 -8.68
CA LEU A 116 -9.23 3.68 -9.57
C LEU A 116 -9.39 2.28 -8.97
N GLU A 117 -9.01 2.10 -7.70
CA GLU A 117 -9.06 0.81 -7.04
C GLU A 117 -10.49 0.31 -6.85
N THR A 118 -11.40 1.21 -6.45
CA THR A 118 -12.82 0.89 -6.30
C THR A 118 -13.48 0.54 -7.63
N ALA A 119 -13.00 1.10 -8.76
CA ALA A 119 -13.57 0.86 -10.08
C ALA A 119 -12.90 -0.30 -10.84
N ALA A 120 -11.58 -0.37 -10.88
CA ALA A 120 -10.85 -1.29 -11.74
C ALA A 120 -10.91 -2.75 -11.25
N ASN A 121 -10.92 -2.98 -9.92
CA ASN A 121 -11.01 -4.34 -9.37
C ASN A 121 -12.28 -5.08 -9.82
N PRO A 122 -13.50 -4.57 -9.57
CA PRO A 122 -14.70 -5.24 -10.06
C PRO A 122 -14.76 -5.23 -11.59
N TYR A 123 -14.31 -4.15 -12.25
CA TYR A 123 -14.37 -4.05 -13.70
C TYR A 123 -13.58 -5.15 -14.39
N ILE A 124 -12.33 -5.45 -13.95
CA ILE A 124 -11.51 -6.50 -14.55
C ILE A 124 -12.11 -7.91 -14.34
N THR A 125 -12.89 -8.13 -13.26
CA THR A 125 -13.52 -9.43 -13.00
C THR A 125 -14.68 -9.72 -13.95
N VAL A 126 -15.36 -8.69 -14.44
CA VAL A 126 -16.52 -8.82 -15.34
C VAL A 126 -16.17 -8.66 -16.82
N LEU A 127 -14.94 -8.21 -17.15
CA LEU A 127 -14.44 -8.17 -18.51
C LEU A 127 -14.10 -9.58 -19.02
N GLY A 128 -14.97 -10.21 -19.81
CA GLY A 128 -14.73 -11.49 -20.46
C GLY A 128 -15.42 -12.66 -19.76
N ASP A 129 -14.92 -13.90 -19.94
CA ASP A 129 -15.56 -15.10 -19.41
C ASP A 129 -15.56 -15.15 -17.89
N PRO A 130 -16.74 -15.33 -17.23
CA PRO A 130 -16.83 -15.43 -15.77
C PRO A 130 -15.95 -16.52 -15.16
N SER A 131 -15.73 -17.65 -15.85
CA SER A 131 -14.89 -18.75 -15.37
C SER A 131 -13.42 -18.37 -15.19
N THR A 132 -12.95 -17.32 -15.88
CA THR A 132 -11.56 -16.82 -15.80
C THR A 132 -11.43 -15.50 -15.03
N SER A 133 -12.50 -15.04 -14.38
CA SER A 133 -12.52 -13.74 -13.66
C SER A 133 -11.42 -13.61 -12.60
N THR A 134 -11.25 -14.64 -11.74
CA THR A 134 -10.23 -14.70 -10.70
C THR A 134 -8.81 -14.67 -11.30
N GLN A 135 -8.59 -15.38 -12.40
CA GLN A 135 -7.28 -15.38 -13.08
C GLN A 135 -6.95 -14.01 -13.65
N ARG A 136 -7.93 -13.29 -14.24
CA ARG A 136 -7.73 -11.94 -14.76
C ARG A 136 -7.40 -10.95 -13.67
N LEU A 137 -8.11 -11.01 -12.54
CA LEU A 137 -7.82 -10.15 -11.40
C LEU A 137 -6.42 -10.42 -10.84
N ASN A 138 -6.07 -11.69 -10.62
CA ASN A 138 -4.73 -12.06 -10.12
C ASN A 138 -3.62 -11.64 -11.09
N PHE A 139 -3.85 -11.79 -12.40
CA PHE A 139 -2.91 -11.32 -13.42
C PHE A 139 -2.73 -9.80 -13.36
N ALA A 140 -3.82 -9.02 -13.28
CA ALA A 140 -3.75 -7.57 -13.15
C ALA A 140 -3.04 -7.15 -11.83
N GLN A 141 -3.35 -7.80 -10.71
CA GLN A 141 -2.69 -7.57 -9.42
C GLN A 141 -1.19 -7.92 -9.42
N SER A 142 -0.75 -8.82 -10.29
CA SER A 142 0.69 -9.11 -10.45
C SER A 142 1.45 -7.90 -11.01
N PHE A 143 0.82 -7.08 -11.85
CA PHE A 143 1.43 -5.83 -12.34
C PHE A 143 1.51 -4.76 -11.24
N ASN A 144 0.56 -4.73 -10.32
CA ASN A 144 0.67 -3.91 -9.11
C ASN A 144 1.87 -4.35 -8.25
N GLY A 145 2.04 -5.66 -8.03
CA GLY A 145 3.19 -6.22 -7.32
C GLY A 145 4.53 -5.92 -8.01
N LEU A 146 4.58 -6.01 -9.34
CA LEU A 146 5.75 -5.65 -10.13
C LEU A 146 6.08 -4.16 -9.98
N ALA A 147 5.08 -3.30 -10.06
CA ALA A 147 5.23 -1.85 -9.86
C ALA A 147 5.73 -1.53 -8.45
N ALA A 148 5.19 -2.19 -7.42
CA ALA A 148 5.62 -2.06 -6.04
C ALA A 148 7.11 -2.38 -5.86
N SER A 149 7.60 -3.41 -6.55
CA SER A 149 9.02 -3.80 -6.50
C SER A 149 9.93 -2.80 -7.23
N ILE A 150 9.49 -2.26 -8.38
CA ILE A 150 10.29 -1.37 -9.21
C ILE A 150 10.29 0.08 -8.67
N ALA A 151 9.22 0.51 -8.02
CA ALA A 151 9.07 1.89 -7.56
C ALA A 151 10.24 2.38 -6.66
N PRO A 152 10.71 1.63 -5.64
CA PRO A 152 11.85 2.06 -4.84
C PRO A 152 13.15 2.16 -5.63
N LEU A 153 13.37 1.29 -6.62
CA LEU A 153 14.57 1.34 -7.47
C LEU A 153 14.58 2.61 -8.33
N ILE A 154 13.47 2.89 -9.01
CA ILE A 154 13.34 4.11 -9.82
C ILE A 154 13.38 5.35 -8.92
N GLY A 155 12.60 5.39 -7.85
CA GLY A 155 12.56 6.51 -6.91
C GLY A 155 13.91 6.75 -6.25
N GLY A 156 14.60 5.69 -5.80
CA GLY A 156 15.93 5.78 -5.23
C GLY A 156 16.98 6.32 -6.21
N THR A 157 16.81 6.03 -7.51
CA THR A 157 17.76 6.50 -8.54
C THR A 157 17.53 7.97 -8.93
N PHE A 158 16.27 8.39 -9.05
CA PHE A 158 15.91 9.69 -9.63
C PHE A 158 15.49 10.75 -8.60
N ILE A 159 15.05 10.33 -7.39
CA ILE A 159 14.56 11.25 -6.35
C ILE A 159 15.61 11.45 -5.25
N LEU A 160 16.27 10.38 -4.78
CA LEU A 160 17.23 10.50 -3.70
C LEU A 160 18.57 11.06 -4.20
N SER A 161 19.11 12.05 -3.49
CA SER A 161 20.44 12.62 -3.79
C SER A 161 21.59 11.67 -3.46
N GLY A 162 21.35 10.69 -2.57
CA GLY A 162 22.34 9.73 -2.09
C GLY A 162 23.18 10.27 -0.94
N LYS A 163 23.03 11.54 -0.53
CA LYS A 163 23.74 12.15 0.59
C LYS A 163 22.76 12.77 1.58
N THR A 164 22.89 12.39 2.85
CA THR A 164 22.20 13.03 3.97
C THR A 164 23.25 13.83 4.77
N LEU A 165 23.04 15.13 4.92
CA LEU A 165 23.93 15.98 5.70
C LEU A 165 23.81 15.63 7.17
N THR A 166 24.96 15.45 7.82
CA THR A 166 25.00 15.34 9.29
C THR A 166 24.66 16.68 9.95
N ALA A 167 24.26 16.64 11.23
CA ALA A 167 24.00 17.86 12.00
C ALA A 167 25.20 18.82 12.04
N GLN A 168 26.42 18.28 12.07
CA GLN A 168 27.66 19.06 12.04
C GLN A 168 27.88 19.74 10.68
N GLU A 169 27.66 19.02 9.58
CA GLU A 169 27.73 19.59 8.22
C GLU A 169 26.71 20.71 8.03
N GLN A 170 25.47 20.51 8.49
CA GLN A 170 24.44 21.55 8.42
C GLN A 170 24.79 22.80 9.23
N GLN A 171 25.37 22.64 10.43
CA GLN A 171 25.81 23.76 11.27
C GLN A 171 27.02 24.51 10.69
N SER A 172 27.85 23.84 9.89
CA SER A 172 29.01 24.45 9.23
C SER A 172 28.66 25.25 7.97
N MET A 173 27.45 25.05 7.43
CA MET A 173 26.97 25.79 6.25
C MET A 173 26.47 27.17 6.59
N SER A 174 26.66 28.14 5.70
CA SER A 174 25.96 29.41 5.80
C SER A 174 24.46 29.23 5.57
N PRO A 175 23.59 30.12 6.09
CA PRO A 175 22.13 30.02 5.87
C PRO A 175 21.74 29.98 4.40
N GLY A 176 22.47 30.68 3.52
CA GLY A 176 22.27 30.65 2.06
C GLY A 176 22.59 29.28 1.45
N GLN A 177 23.74 28.71 1.78
CA GLN A 177 24.18 27.41 1.29
C GLN A 177 23.21 26.29 1.73
N LEU A 178 22.74 26.33 2.99
CA LEU A 178 21.77 25.35 3.47
C LEU A 178 20.43 25.49 2.72
N ASN A 179 19.95 26.73 2.52
CA ASN A 179 18.71 26.99 1.80
C ASN A 179 18.79 26.51 0.33
N ASP A 180 19.89 26.78 -0.35
CA ASP A 180 20.12 26.31 -1.73
C ASP A 180 20.15 24.78 -1.82
N TYR A 181 20.84 24.13 -0.88
CA TYR A 181 20.84 22.68 -0.77
C TYR A 181 19.42 22.11 -0.59
N LEU A 182 18.63 22.65 0.36
CA LEU A 182 17.28 22.19 0.63
C LEU A 182 16.33 22.46 -0.53
N ASN A 183 16.49 23.57 -1.26
CA ASN A 183 15.71 23.86 -2.47
C ASN A 183 16.05 22.89 -3.60
N HIS A 184 17.33 22.56 -3.78
CA HIS A 184 17.76 21.56 -4.75
C HIS A 184 17.20 20.17 -4.43
N GLU A 185 17.23 19.78 -3.15
CA GLU A 185 16.58 18.53 -2.68
C GLU A 185 15.09 18.56 -2.99
N ALA A 186 14.35 19.61 -2.61
CA ALA A 186 12.92 19.71 -2.88
C ALA A 186 12.58 19.65 -4.38
N ALA A 187 13.45 20.17 -5.26
CA ALA A 187 13.25 20.17 -6.71
C ALA A 187 13.38 18.78 -7.35
N ALA A 188 14.03 17.82 -6.70
CA ALA A 188 14.29 16.49 -7.27
C ALA A 188 13.01 15.70 -7.61
N VAL A 189 11.90 15.99 -6.96
CA VAL A 189 10.59 15.35 -7.26
C VAL A 189 9.88 15.96 -8.47
N GLN A 190 10.26 17.15 -8.95
CA GLN A 190 9.53 17.86 -10.01
C GLN A 190 9.45 17.05 -11.31
N ILE A 191 10.58 16.63 -11.85
CA ILE A 191 10.66 15.90 -13.12
C ILE A 191 9.99 14.52 -13.01
N PRO A 192 10.29 13.67 -12.01
CA PRO A 192 9.63 12.38 -11.85
C PRO A 192 8.10 12.50 -11.77
N TYR A 193 7.58 13.39 -10.94
CA TYR A 193 6.12 13.54 -10.79
C TYR A 193 5.45 14.17 -12.00
N LEU A 194 6.13 15.06 -12.72
CA LEU A 194 5.66 15.59 -14.00
C LEU A 194 5.52 14.47 -15.05
N ILE A 195 6.52 13.59 -15.15
CA ILE A 195 6.50 12.45 -16.08
C ILE A 195 5.35 11.50 -15.71
N ILE A 196 5.18 11.17 -14.43
CA ILE A 196 4.07 10.32 -13.96
C ILE A 196 2.74 10.96 -14.37
N GLY A 197 2.55 12.25 -14.12
CA GLY A 197 1.32 12.97 -14.49
C GLY A 197 1.01 12.92 -15.96
N LEU A 198 2.02 13.12 -16.83
CA LEU A 198 1.86 13.05 -18.29
C LEU A 198 1.51 11.61 -18.75
N VAL A 199 2.13 10.59 -18.17
CA VAL A 199 1.80 9.18 -18.45
C VAL A 199 0.36 8.87 -18.04
N VAL A 200 -0.05 9.29 -16.84
CA VAL A 200 -1.42 9.10 -16.32
C VAL A 200 -2.45 9.79 -17.20
N LEU A 201 -2.20 11.05 -17.63
CA LEU A 201 -3.08 11.75 -18.57
C LEU A 201 -3.17 11.05 -19.93
N SER A 202 -2.03 10.53 -20.42
CA SER A 202 -2.03 9.78 -21.69
C SER A 202 -2.90 8.51 -21.59
N VAL A 203 -2.83 7.80 -20.46
CA VAL A 203 -3.68 6.63 -20.19
C VAL A 203 -5.15 7.05 -20.04
N ALA A 204 -5.44 8.16 -19.34
CA ALA A 204 -6.80 8.70 -19.24
C ALA A 204 -7.40 9.01 -20.62
N PHE A 205 -6.62 9.64 -21.49
CA PHE A 205 -7.04 9.96 -22.86
C PHE A 205 -7.29 8.70 -23.70
N LEU A 206 -6.41 7.70 -23.61
CA LEU A 206 -6.59 6.42 -24.30
C LEU A 206 -7.86 5.71 -23.83
N LEU A 207 -8.10 5.67 -22.50
CA LEU A 207 -9.30 5.07 -21.92
C LEU A 207 -10.58 5.86 -22.30
N TYR A 208 -10.51 7.19 -22.36
CA TYR A 208 -11.62 8.01 -22.80
C TYR A 208 -12.05 7.63 -24.23
N LYS A 209 -11.09 7.44 -25.14
CA LYS A 209 -11.35 7.04 -26.54
C LYS A 209 -11.72 5.56 -26.69
N THR A 210 -11.34 4.71 -25.75
CA THR A 210 -11.62 3.26 -25.80
C THR A 210 -13.08 3.02 -25.38
N HIS A 211 -13.80 2.24 -26.19
CA HIS A 211 -15.13 1.77 -25.79
C HIS A 211 -14.97 0.67 -24.72
N LEU A 212 -15.30 1.00 -23.48
CA LEU A 212 -15.37 0.05 -22.39
C LEU A 212 -16.81 -0.45 -22.26
N PRO A 213 -17.06 -1.77 -22.24
CA PRO A 213 -18.41 -2.30 -22.05
C PRO A 213 -19.00 -1.79 -20.73
N GLU A 214 -20.23 -1.31 -20.74
CA GLU A 214 -20.95 -1.00 -19.52
C GLU A 214 -21.39 -2.27 -18.83
N ILE A 215 -21.21 -2.29 -17.50
CA ILE A 215 -21.59 -3.41 -16.67
C ILE A 215 -22.84 -3.00 -15.92
N VAL A 216 -23.95 -3.64 -16.29
CA VAL A 216 -25.20 -3.54 -15.52
C VAL A 216 -25.13 -4.59 -14.42
N GLU A 217 -24.88 -4.15 -13.18
CA GLU A 217 -25.05 -5.00 -12.02
C GLU A 217 -26.54 -5.28 -11.86
N THR A 218 -26.96 -6.52 -12.11
CA THR A 218 -28.30 -6.98 -11.72
C THR A 218 -28.34 -7.04 -10.19
N ASP A 219 -29.12 -6.15 -9.62
CA ASP A 219 -29.37 -6.04 -8.18
C ASP A 219 -30.28 -7.22 -7.72
N ASN A 220 -29.69 -8.41 -7.71
CA ASN A 220 -30.33 -9.63 -7.20
C ASN A 220 -29.90 -9.92 -5.75
N SER A 221 -29.63 -8.88 -4.96
CA SER A 221 -29.41 -9.05 -3.53
C SER A 221 -30.73 -9.19 -2.79
N LEU A 222 -31.08 -10.42 -2.46
CA LEU A 222 -32.10 -10.68 -1.41
C LEU A 222 -31.69 -9.91 -0.17
N GLU A 223 -32.57 -9.05 0.31
CA GLU A 223 -32.38 -8.31 1.57
C GLU A 223 -32.17 -9.30 2.70
N ILE A 224 -31.09 -9.16 3.44
CA ILE A 224 -30.79 -10.01 4.59
C ILE A 224 -31.05 -9.23 5.85
N GLU A 225 -31.94 -9.79 6.67
CA GLU A 225 -32.25 -9.28 8.01
C GLU A 225 -31.05 -9.41 8.95
N GLY A 226 -30.71 -8.31 9.63
CA GLY A 226 -29.72 -8.24 10.70
C GLY A 226 -28.48 -7.40 10.38
N SER A 227 -27.91 -6.78 11.41
CA SER A 227 -26.72 -5.91 11.30
C SER A 227 -25.45 -6.73 11.09
N ILE A 228 -24.68 -6.42 10.05
CA ILE A 228 -23.38 -7.03 9.74
C ILE A 228 -22.35 -6.82 10.87
N LEU A 229 -22.50 -5.76 11.66
CA LEU A 229 -21.64 -5.45 12.80
C LEU A 229 -21.70 -6.46 13.94
N LYS A 230 -22.72 -7.36 13.94
CA LYS A 230 -22.83 -8.46 14.90
C LYS A 230 -22.01 -9.69 14.52
N GLU A 231 -21.48 -9.75 13.30
CA GLU A 231 -20.65 -10.86 12.82
C GLU A 231 -19.25 -10.83 13.46
N LYS A 232 -19.09 -11.55 14.56
CA LYS A 232 -17.87 -11.53 15.40
C LYS A 232 -16.59 -11.86 14.64
N ASN A 233 -16.64 -12.79 13.66
CA ASN A 233 -15.46 -13.16 12.89
C ASN A 233 -15.06 -12.06 11.91
N LEU A 234 -16.05 -11.42 11.27
CA LEU A 234 -15.82 -10.27 10.40
C LEU A 234 -15.20 -9.11 11.17
N MET A 235 -15.82 -8.73 12.32
CA MET A 235 -15.30 -7.59 13.10
C MET A 235 -13.88 -7.84 13.62
N PHE A 236 -13.55 -9.07 13.97
CA PHE A 236 -12.16 -9.40 14.32
C PHE A 236 -11.24 -9.41 13.07
N GLY A 237 -11.74 -9.81 11.90
CA GLY A 237 -11.05 -9.69 10.63
C GLY A 237 -10.76 -8.23 10.26
N VAL A 238 -11.73 -7.32 10.44
CA VAL A 238 -11.57 -5.86 10.27
C VAL A 238 -10.48 -5.33 11.19
N LEU A 239 -10.49 -5.73 12.47
CA LEU A 239 -9.47 -5.35 13.43
C LEU A 239 -8.09 -5.89 13.04
N ALA A 240 -7.99 -7.18 12.70
CA ALA A 240 -6.74 -7.80 12.28
C ALA A 240 -6.16 -7.14 11.02
N GLN A 241 -7.02 -6.79 10.06
CA GLN A 241 -6.63 -6.11 8.84
C GLN A 241 -6.13 -4.69 9.10
N PHE A 242 -6.79 -3.95 10.01
CA PHE A 242 -6.37 -2.62 10.44
C PHE A 242 -4.95 -2.65 11.04
N PHE A 243 -4.68 -3.59 11.94
CA PHE A 243 -3.35 -3.74 12.53
C PHE A 243 -2.32 -4.27 11.51
N TYR A 244 -2.73 -5.19 10.63
CA TYR A 244 -1.83 -5.72 9.60
C TYR A 244 -1.38 -4.64 8.62
N VAL A 245 -2.32 -3.85 8.07
CA VAL A 245 -1.98 -2.78 7.12
C VAL A 245 -1.13 -1.72 7.80
N GLY A 246 -1.45 -1.41 9.07
CA GLY A 246 -0.61 -0.53 9.88
C GLY A 246 0.83 -1.04 10.00
N ALA A 247 1.01 -2.33 10.32
CA ALA A 247 2.34 -2.94 10.39
C ALA A 247 3.07 -2.91 9.04
N GLN A 248 2.38 -3.28 7.96
CA GLN A 248 2.95 -3.30 6.61
C GLN A 248 3.48 -1.93 6.20
N VAL A 249 2.66 -0.90 6.38
CA VAL A 249 3.05 0.48 6.01
C VAL A 249 4.21 0.96 6.88
N CYS A 250 4.18 0.72 8.20
CA CYS A 250 5.30 1.04 9.09
C CYS A 250 6.62 0.41 8.61
N ILE A 251 6.61 -0.88 8.29
CA ILE A 251 7.82 -1.61 7.92
C ILE A 251 8.42 -1.03 6.63
N SER A 252 7.61 -0.87 5.59
CA SER A 252 8.08 -0.37 4.29
C SER A 252 8.49 1.11 4.35
N SER A 253 7.67 1.97 4.98
CA SER A 253 7.88 3.43 4.98
C SER A 253 9.06 3.88 5.84
N PHE A 254 9.39 3.12 6.89
CA PHE A 254 10.54 3.42 7.74
C PHE A 254 11.82 2.69 7.33
N PHE A 255 11.76 1.78 6.34
CA PHE A 255 12.85 0.89 5.98
C PHE A 255 14.15 1.61 5.58
N ILE A 256 14.07 2.64 4.73
CA ILE A 256 15.25 3.38 4.25
C ILE A 256 15.91 4.11 5.43
N ARG A 257 15.15 4.89 6.17
CA ARG A 257 15.65 5.64 7.35
C ARG A 257 16.23 4.72 8.42
N PHE A 258 15.62 3.55 8.61
CA PHE A 258 16.15 2.52 9.51
C PHE A 258 17.49 1.99 9.01
N SER A 259 17.59 1.67 7.73
CA SER A 259 18.80 1.13 7.11
C SER A 259 19.97 2.13 7.16
N GLU A 260 19.68 3.42 6.98
CA GLU A 260 20.68 4.50 7.14
C GLU A 260 21.16 4.60 8.59
N ARG A 261 20.23 4.70 9.56
CA ARG A 261 20.57 5.00 10.96
C ARG A 261 21.15 3.80 11.73
N VAL A 262 20.71 2.58 11.40
CA VAL A 262 21.08 1.35 12.14
C VAL A 262 22.25 0.61 11.48
N ALA A 263 22.26 0.58 10.13
CA ALA A 263 23.29 -0.15 9.38
C ALA A 263 24.30 0.77 8.68
N GLY A 264 24.15 2.10 8.76
CA GLY A 264 25.04 3.06 8.13
C GLY A 264 25.03 2.99 6.60
N LEU A 265 23.92 2.55 6.00
CA LEU A 265 23.80 2.46 4.54
C LEU A 265 23.53 3.83 3.93
N GLU A 266 24.08 4.09 2.75
CA GLU A 266 23.70 5.24 1.94
C GLU A 266 22.23 5.11 1.47
N GLU A 267 21.52 6.23 1.30
CA GLU A 267 20.11 6.28 0.88
C GLU A 267 19.82 5.41 -0.35
N LYS A 268 20.65 5.50 -1.39
CA LYS A 268 20.48 4.72 -2.63
C LYS A 268 20.65 3.22 -2.40
N SER A 269 21.61 2.86 -1.57
CA SER A 269 21.82 1.47 -1.16
C SER A 269 20.64 0.96 -0.34
N ALA A 270 20.13 1.76 0.59
CA ALA A 270 18.95 1.42 1.38
C ALA A 270 17.70 1.25 0.49
N ALA A 271 17.51 2.11 -0.52
CA ALA A 271 16.44 1.96 -1.51
C ALA A 271 16.58 0.69 -2.35
N PHE A 272 17.80 0.29 -2.70
CA PHE A 272 18.06 -0.98 -3.39
C PHE A 272 17.75 -2.19 -2.49
N PHE A 273 18.08 -2.14 -1.20
CA PHE A 273 17.66 -3.18 -0.25
C PHE A 273 16.15 -3.25 -0.09
N LEU A 274 15.45 -2.11 -0.10
CA LEU A 274 13.98 -2.08 -0.10
C LEU A 274 13.40 -2.71 -1.38
N PHE A 275 13.99 -2.42 -2.55
CA PHE A 275 13.62 -3.10 -3.79
C PHE A 275 13.73 -4.62 -3.66
N ILE A 276 14.84 -5.14 -3.12
CA ILE A 276 15.03 -6.58 -2.90
C ILE A 276 14.00 -7.12 -1.90
N ALA A 277 13.71 -6.38 -0.83
CA ALA A 277 12.69 -6.75 0.16
C ALA A 277 11.30 -6.89 -0.46
N LEU A 278 10.90 -5.94 -1.31
CA LEU A 278 9.61 -5.97 -2.02
C LEU A 278 9.58 -7.02 -3.14
N MET A 279 10.72 -7.34 -3.77
CA MET A 279 10.84 -8.54 -4.62
C MET A 279 10.63 -9.80 -3.80
N GLY A 280 11.19 -9.87 -2.58
CA GLY A 280 10.93 -10.93 -1.60
C GLY A 280 9.45 -11.03 -1.26
N PHE A 281 8.77 -9.91 -1.03
CA PHE A 281 7.32 -9.85 -0.82
C PHE A 281 6.54 -10.44 -2.00
N MET A 282 6.88 -10.08 -3.24
CA MET A 282 6.26 -10.62 -4.44
C MET A 282 6.47 -12.14 -4.55
N ILE A 283 7.70 -12.62 -4.37
CA ILE A 283 8.04 -14.05 -4.39
C ILE A 283 7.31 -14.78 -3.25
N GLY A 284 7.31 -14.21 -2.06
CA GLY A 284 6.62 -14.74 -0.88
C GLY A 284 5.12 -14.93 -1.12
N ARG A 285 4.48 -14.08 -1.93
CA ARG A 285 3.06 -14.21 -2.31
C ARG A 285 2.83 -15.47 -3.16
N PHE A 286 3.69 -15.77 -4.11
CA PHE A 286 3.60 -17.02 -4.89
C PHE A 286 3.89 -18.25 -4.04
N VAL A 287 4.96 -18.21 -3.26
CA VAL A 287 5.35 -19.30 -2.36
C VAL A 287 4.27 -19.57 -1.31
N GLY A 288 3.78 -18.54 -0.65
CA GLY A 288 2.72 -18.65 0.36
C GLY A 288 1.41 -19.17 -0.23
N THR A 289 1.03 -18.72 -1.43
CA THR A 289 -0.16 -19.23 -2.14
C THR A 289 -0.01 -20.72 -2.49
N ALA A 290 1.19 -21.17 -2.86
CA ALA A 290 1.46 -22.58 -3.08
C ALA A 290 1.40 -23.39 -1.75
N LEU A 291 1.93 -22.86 -0.66
CA LEU A 291 1.91 -23.51 0.66
C LEU A 291 0.49 -23.67 1.23
N ILE A 292 -0.43 -22.75 0.93
CA ILE A 292 -1.85 -22.85 1.36
C ILE A 292 -2.53 -24.12 0.81
N ARG A 293 -2.01 -24.73 -0.27
CA ARG A 293 -2.52 -26.01 -0.78
C ARG A 293 -2.22 -27.17 0.17
N PHE A 294 -1.18 -27.06 0.99
CA PHE A 294 -0.69 -28.12 1.88
C PHE A 294 -0.91 -27.78 3.36
N ILE A 295 -0.94 -26.50 3.71
CA ILE A 295 -1.08 -26.00 5.07
C ILE A 295 -2.35 -25.15 5.15
N PRO A 296 -3.29 -25.45 6.07
CA PRO A 296 -4.48 -24.62 6.23
C PRO A 296 -4.14 -23.14 6.41
N ALA A 297 -4.86 -22.27 5.70
CA ALA A 297 -4.57 -20.83 5.64
C ALA A 297 -4.47 -20.17 7.04
N PRO A 298 -5.35 -20.47 8.04
CA PRO A 298 -5.20 -19.92 9.38
C PRO A 298 -3.90 -20.35 10.08
N LYS A 299 -3.47 -21.61 9.88
CA LYS A 299 -2.20 -22.11 10.46
C LYS A 299 -1.00 -21.41 9.83
N LEU A 300 -0.99 -21.26 8.50
CA LEU A 300 0.08 -20.56 7.81
C LEU A 300 0.15 -19.07 8.23
N LEU A 301 -1.01 -18.41 8.39
CA LEU A 301 -1.11 -17.05 8.89
C LEU A 301 -0.52 -16.92 10.31
N ALA A 302 -0.83 -17.88 11.22
CA ALA A 302 -0.29 -17.90 12.57
C ALA A 302 1.24 -18.09 12.56
N MET A 303 1.75 -19.05 11.77
CA MET A 303 3.20 -19.31 11.64
C MET A 303 3.93 -18.06 11.13
N TYR A 304 3.42 -17.44 10.07
CA TYR A 304 4.02 -16.24 9.49
C TYR A 304 3.98 -15.05 10.45
N SER A 305 2.90 -14.91 11.26
CA SER A 305 2.82 -13.88 12.29
C SER A 305 3.89 -14.06 13.36
N ILE A 306 4.12 -15.29 13.84
CA ILE A 306 5.16 -15.61 14.83
C ILE A 306 6.56 -15.34 14.25
N ILE A 307 6.82 -15.77 13.01
CA ILE A 307 8.10 -15.54 12.35
C ILE A 307 8.36 -14.03 12.21
N ASN A 308 7.36 -13.25 11.79
CA ASN A 308 7.50 -11.80 11.67
C ASN A 308 7.78 -11.10 13.00
N MET A 309 7.12 -11.53 14.07
CA MET A 309 7.41 -11.02 15.42
C MET A 309 8.87 -11.33 15.81
N GLY A 310 9.35 -12.56 15.57
CA GLY A 310 10.74 -12.97 15.82
C GLY A 310 11.75 -12.14 15.03
N LEU A 311 11.51 -11.95 13.72
CA LEU A 311 12.36 -11.14 12.86
C LEU A 311 12.37 -9.66 13.27
N LEU A 312 11.24 -9.11 13.70
CA LEU A 312 11.17 -7.74 14.21
C LEU A 312 11.92 -7.60 15.54
N LEU A 313 11.86 -8.59 16.43
CA LEU A 313 12.68 -8.58 17.64
C LEU A 313 14.18 -8.65 17.29
N ILE A 314 14.59 -9.46 16.31
CA ILE A 314 15.96 -9.45 15.79
C ILE A 314 16.32 -8.05 15.28
N ALA A 315 15.44 -7.40 14.51
CA ALA A 315 15.70 -6.05 14.03
C ALA A 315 15.86 -5.01 15.16
N VAL A 316 15.11 -5.18 16.26
CA VAL A 316 15.18 -4.26 17.42
C VAL A 316 16.41 -4.48 18.28
N PHE A 317 16.86 -5.73 18.46
CA PHE A 317 17.91 -6.06 19.45
C PHE A 317 19.29 -6.35 18.86
N THR A 318 19.47 -6.34 17.52
CA THR A 318 20.76 -6.56 16.88
C THR A 318 21.28 -5.28 16.21
N HIS A 319 22.54 -5.31 15.75
CA HIS A 319 23.23 -4.16 15.16
C HIS A 319 23.84 -4.50 13.80
N GLY A 320 24.28 -3.45 13.08
CA GLY A 320 24.88 -3.59 11.76
C GLY A 320 23.85 -3.94 10.68
N LYS A 321 24.18 -4.85 9.77
CA LYS A 321 23.31 -5.20 8.63
C LYS A 321 22.26 -6.28 8.97
N ILE A 322 22.40 -7.00 10.08
CA ILE A 322 21.48 -8.08 10.48
C ILE A 322 20.04 -7.56 10.60
N PRO A 323 19.77 -6.42 11.27
CA PRO A 323 18.44 -5.81 11.31
C PRO A 323 17.79 -5.61 9.94
N VAL A 324 18.57 -5.14 8.96
CA VAL A 324 18.06 -4.89 7.60
C VAL A 324 17.65 -6.19 6.92
N TYR A 325 18.46 -7.25 7.03
CA TYR A 325 18.10 -8.57 6.50
C TYR A 325 16.88 -9.17 7.21
N ALA A 326 16.74 -8.93 8.51
CA ALA A 326 15.55 -9.34 9.26
C ALA A 326 14.29 -8.65 8.71
N LEU A 327 14.33 -7.33 8.44
CA LEU A 327 13.22 -6.60 7.84
C LEU A 327 12.88 -7.09 6.43
N MET A 328 13.89 -7.45 5.62
CA MET A 328 13.65 -8.07 4.31
C MET A 328 12.91 -9.41 4.45
N GLY A 329 13.25 -10.20 5.49
CA GLY A 329 12.51 -11.42 5.83
C GLY A 329 11.06 -11.14 6.23
N VAL A 330 10.82 -10.07 6.98
CA VAL A 330 9.46 -9.65 7.37
C VAL A 330 8.60 -9.36 6.14
N GLU A 331 9.13 -8.65 5.14
CA GLU A 331 8.43 -8.38 3.88
C GLU A 331 8.01 -9.68 3.18
N PHE A 332 8.89 -10.69 3.13
CA PHE A 332 8.55 -11.98 2.54
C PHE A 332 7.38 -12.67 3.27
N PHE A 333 7.44 -12.77 4.60
CA PHE A 333 6.43 -13.50 5.38
C PHE A 333 5.11 -12.74 5.54
N MET A 334 5.07 -11.41 5.41
CA MET A 334 3.81 -10.68 5.45
C MET A 334 3.03 -10.68 4.11
N SER A 335 3.63 -11.19 3.03
CA SER A 335 3.11 -11.11 1.66
C SER A 335 1.71 -11.69 1.44
N ILE A 336 1.32 -12.78 2.14
CA ILE A 336 0.02 -13.44 2.00
C ILE A 336 -1.01 -12.98 3.05
N MET A 337 -0.60 -12.15 4.02
CA MET A 337 -1.45 -11.87 5.19
C MET A 337 -2.71 -11.10 4.81
N PHE A 338 -2.59 -10.05 3.96
CA PHE A 338 -3.74 -9.26 3.52
C PHE A 338 -4.86 -10.13 2.93
N PRO A 339 -4.61 -10.91 1.86
CA PRO A 339 -5.66 -11.72 1.24
C PRO A 339 -6.15 -12.84 2.17
N THR A 340 -5.30 -13.36 3.05
CA THR A 340 -5.68 -14.41 4.00
C THR A 340 -6.62 -13.86 5.07
N ILE A 341 -6.29 -12.74 5.71
CA ILE A 341 -7.16 -12.08 6.70
C ILE A 341 -8.50 -11.71 6.05
N PHE A 342 -8.46 -11.13 4.84
CA PHE A 342 -9.66 -10.77 4.10
C PHE A 342 -10.56 -11.98 3.86
N SER A 343 -10.03 -13.06 3.28
CA SER A 343 -10.81 -14.25 2.96
C SER A 343 -11.38 -14.96 4.19
N LEU A 344 -10.60 -15.02 5.28
CA LEU A 344 -11.06 -15.58 6.54
C LEU A 344 -12.13 -14.70 7.21
N GLY A 345 -11.99 -13.38 7.13
CA GLY A 345 -12.91 -12.41 7.70
C GLY A 345 -14.30 -12.43 7.07
N ILE A 346 -14.38 -12.60 5.73
CA ILE A 346 -15.65 -12.66 4.99
C ILE A 346 -16.26 -14.07 4.94
N ARG A 347 -15.56 -15.07 5.46
CA ARG A 347 -16.01 -16.47 5.38
C ARG A 347 -17.37 -16.67 6.08
N GLY A 348 -18.34 -17.22 5.34
CA GLY A 348 -19.66 -17.56 5.87
C GLY A 348 -20.67 -16.43 5.89
N LEU A 349 -20.35 -15.25 5.32
CA LEU A 349 -21.26 -14.10 5.29
C LEU A 349 -22.40 -14.24 4.26
N GLY A 350 -22.30 -15.16 3.30
CA GLY A 350 -23.33 -15.33 2.26
C GLY A 350 -23.58 -14.02 1.51
N SER A 351 -24.82 -13.57 1.47
CA SER A 351 -25.25 -12.32 0.81
C SER A 351 -24.71 -11.05 1.45
N LYS A 352 -24.27 -11.08 2.74
CA LYS A 352 -23.59 -9.95 3.41
C LYS A 352 -22.12 -9.79 3.00
N THR A 353 -21.61 -10.63 2.09
CA THR A 353 -20.19 -10.60 1.70
C THR A 353 -19.76 -9.25 1.14
N LYS A 354 -20.60 -8.56 0.33
CA LYS A 354 -20.29 -7.23 -0.22
C LYS A 354 -20.07 -6.19 0.89
N GLU A 355 -20.98 -6.14 1.87
CA GLU A 355 -20.89 -5.22 3.01
C GLU A 355 -19.68 -5.55 3.88
N GLY A 356 -19.45 -6.85 4.17
CA GLY A 356 -18.30 -7.31 4.94
C GLY A 356 -16.97 -6.97 4.26
N SER A 357 -16.89 -7.12 2.96
CA SER A 357 -15.73 -6.73 2.16
C SER A 357 -15.43 -5.24 2.28
N SER A 358 -16.46 -4.39 2.20
CA SER A 358 -16.31 -2.93 2.35
C SER A 358 -15.76 -2.55 3.72
N LEU A 359 -16.21 -3.20 4.79
CA LEU A 359 -15.69 -2.95 6.15
C LEU A 359 -14.21 -3.36 6.30
N ILE A 360 -13.82 -4.49 5.71
CA ILE A 360 -12.40 -4.91 5.72
C ILE A 360 -11.55 -3.94 4.89
N ILE A 361 -12.03 -3.45 3.75
CA ILE A 361 -11.31 -2.45 2.93
C ILE A 361 -11.19 -1.11 3.69
N MET A 362 -12.24 -0.67 4.40
CA MET A 362 -12.16 0.53 5.23
C MET A 362 -11.08 0.44 6.32
N SER A 363 -10.75 -0.77 6.79
CA SER A 363 -9.70 -0.98 7.78
C SER A 363 -8.27 -0.69 7.28
N ILE A 364 -8.09 -0.50 5.96
CA ILE A 364 -6.82 -0.03 5.35
C ILE A 364 -6.34 1.29 5.98
N VAL A 365 -7.24 2.06 6.59
CA VAL A 365 -6.90 3.27 7.38
C VAL A 365 -5.89 3.02 8.51
N GLY A 366 -5.64 1.78 8.91
CA GLY A 366 -4.53 1.42 9.79
C GLY A 366 -3.18 1.93 9.28
N GLY A 367 -3.00 1.97 7.94
CA GLY A 367 -1.84 2.59 7.29
C GLY A 367 -1.71 4.11 7.48
N ALA A 368 -2.77 4.80 7.91
CA ALA A 368 -2.70 6.20 8.30
C ALA A 368 -2.33 6.39 9.77
N VAL A 369 -2.74 5.46 10.63
CA VAL A 369 -2.63 5.61 12.09
C VAL A 369 -1.27 5.14 12.61
N PHE A 370 -0.87 3.92 12.26
CA PHE A 370 0.33 3.30 12.84
C PHE A 370 1.65 3.96 12.48
N PRO A 371 1.87 4.49 11.25
CA PRO A 371 3.10 5.23 10.95
C PRO A 371 3.29 6.48 11.82
N VAL A 372 2.20 7.17 12.18
CA VAL A 372 2.26 8.32 13.10
C VAL A 372 2.68 7.86 14.50
N ILE A 373 2.09 6.78 15.00
CA ILE A 373 2.46 6.18 16.29
C ILE A 373 3.95 5.76 16.26
N MET A 374 4.37 5.06 15.21
CA MET A 374 5.75 4.61 15.04
C MET A 374 6.72 5.80 14.92
N GLY A 375 6.35 6.86 14.19
CA GLY A 375 7.12 8.09 14.08
C GLY A 375 7.31 8.74 15.45
N ARG A 376 6.25 8.81 16.25
CA ARG A 376 6.33 9.37 17.61
C ARG A 376 7.25 8.55 18.53
N VAL A 377 7.18 7.22 18.48
CA VAL A 377 8.09 6.35 19.22
C VAL A 377 9.53 6.55 18.75
N SER A 378 9.75 6.69 17.43
CA SER A 378 11.07 6.96 16.86
C SER A 378 11.66 8.28 17.33
N ASP A 379 10.86 9.35 17.41
CA ASP A 379 11.29 10.67 17.87
C ASP A 379 11.61 10.67 19.39
N LEU A 380 10.85 9.91 20.18
CA LEU A 380 11.01 9.86 21.65
C LEU A 380 12.13 8.91 22.11
N SER A 381 12.49 7.90 21.31
CA SER A 381 13.48 6.89 21.69
C SER A 381 14.50 6.64 20.58
N SER A 382 14.17 5.76 19.65
CA SER A 382 14.98 5.47 18.47
C SER A 382 14.12 4.84 17.37
N ILE A 383 14.57 4.98 16.12
CA ILE A 383 13.93 4.31 14.98
C ILE A 383 13.93 2.78 15.16
N GLN A 384 14.95 2.23 15.81
CA GLN A 384 15.11 0.81 16.06
C GLN A 384 14.04 0.32 17.06
N THR A 385 13.85 1.02 18.18
CA THR A 385 12.80 0.73 19.17
C THR A 385 11.40 0.88 18.57
N ALA A 386 11.21 1.80 17.64
CA ALA A 386 9.92 2.04 16.99
C ALA A 386 9.38 0.82 16.24
N TYR A 387 10.26 -0.12 15.81
CA TYR A 387 9.82 -1.39 15.19
C TYR A 387 9.12 -2.37 16.15
N LEU A 388 9.06 -2.06 17.45
CA LEU A 388 8.14 -2.74 18.37
C LEU A 388 6.67 -2.46 18.04
N VAL A 389 6.35 -1.32 17.42
CA VAL A 389 4.97 -0.99 17.01
C VAL A 389 4.42 -2.03 16.02
N PRO A 390 5.04 -2.31 14.86
CA PRO A 390 4.57 -3.36 13.98
C PRO A 390 4.65 -4.76 14.61
N ALA A 391 5.61 -5.04 15.51
CA ALA A 391 5.66 -6.30 16.24
C ALA A 391 4.39 -6.52 17.09
N CYS A 392 3.92 -5.50 17.80
CA CYS A 392 2.66 -5.54 18.55
C CYS A 392 1.44 -5.72 17.62
N CYS A 393 1.47 -5.13 16.42
CA CYS A 393 0.39 -5.31 15.45
C CYS A 393 0.24 -6.78 15.04
N PHE A 394 1.34 -7.51 14.84
CA PHE A 394 1.28 -8.93 14.49
C PHE A 394 0.72 -9.83 15.60
N ILE A 395 0.69 -9.38 16.86
CA ILE A 395 -0.02 -10.09 17.94
C ILE A 395 -1.50 -10.19 17.62
N VAL A 396 -2.12 -9.10 17.18
CA VAL A 396 -3.55 -9.09 16.82
C VAL A 396 -3.83 -9.99 15.63
N VAL A 397 -2.95 -10.00 14.62
CA VAL A 397 -3.04 -10.89 13.46
C VAL A 397 -2.93 -12.36 13.91
N LEU A 398 -1.99 -12.68 14.81
CA LEU A 398 -1.83 -14.01 15.39
C LEU A 398 -3.09 -14.46 16.12
N LEU A 399 -3.67 -13.62 16.99
CA LEU A 399 -4.89 -13.94 17.73
C LEU A 399 -6.08 -14.21 16.79
N PHE A 400 -6.20 -13.44 15.71
CA PHE A 400 -7.19 -13.69 14.66
C PHE A 400 -6.97 -15.04 13.97
N ALA A 401 -5.73 -15.36 13.64
CA ALA A 401 -5.37 -16.62 13.01
C ALA A 401 -5.68 -17.82 13.92
N LEU A 402 -5.30 -17.76 15.20
CA LEU A 402 -5.55 -18.82 16.19
C LEU A 402 -7.06 -19.10 16.35
N LYS A 403 -7.89 -18.05 16.46
CA LYS A 403 -9.34 -18.20 16.51
C LYS A 403 -9.90 -18.93 15.29
N ASN A 404 -9.38 -18.65 14.10
CA ASN A 404 -9.82 -19.31 12.87
C ASN A 404 -9.34 -20.76 12.75
N ILE A 405 -8.23 -21.16 13.40
CA ILE A 405 -7.80 -22.54 13.50
C ILE A 405 -8.81 -23.36 14.32
N ASP A 406 -9.30 -22.82 15.43
CA ASP A 406 -10.27 -23.51 16.29
C ASP A 406 -11.62 -23.71 15.59
N VAL A 407 -12.07 -22.72 14.84
CA VAL A 407 -13.30 -22.83 14.02
C VAL A 407 -13.17 -23.93 12.96
N GLU A 408 -12.00 -24.09 12.37
CA GLU A 408 -11.74 -25.12 11.35
C GLU A 408 -11.73 -26.54 11.95
N LYS A 409 -11.14 -26.70 13.14
CA LYS A 409 -11.16 -27.97 13.90
C LYS A 409 -12.59 -28.38 14.29
N LEU A 410 -13.41 -27.44 14.76
CA LEU A 410 -14.81 -27.68 15.11
C LEU A 410 -15.62 -28.18 13.90
N LYS A 411 -15.43 -27.59 12.72
CA LYS A 411 -16.10 -28.04 11.49
C LYS A 411 -15.73 -29.46 11.09
N LEU A 412 -14.46 -29.83 11.24
CA LEU A 412 -13.99 -31.17 10.94
C LEU A 412 -14.51 -32.21 11.94
N SER A 413 -14.73 -31.84 13.21
CA SER A 413 -15.31 -32.72 14.23
C SER A 413 -16.83 -32.95 14.10
N ILE A 414 -17.55 -32.06 13.40
CA ILE A 414 -18.99 -32.15 13.16
C ILE A 414 -19.29 -32.92 11.86
N SER A 415 -18.31 -33.02 10.95
CA SER A 415 -18.42 -33.74 9.68
C SER A 415 -18.04 -35.22 9.77
N HIS A 416 -17.66 -35.72 10.92
CA HIS A 416 -17.45 -37.11 11.31
C HIS A 416 -18.49 -37.54 12.34
#